data_da10f33f3a34d48c415b0053b02d3af1
#
_entry.id   da10f33f3a34d48c415b0053b02d3af1
#
_cell.length_a   1.000
_cell.length_b   1.000
_cell.length_c   1.000
_cell.angle_alpha   90.00
_cell.angle_beta   90.00
_cell.angle_gamma   90.00
#
_symmetry.space_group_name_H-M   'P 1'
#
loop_
_entity.id
_entity.type
_entity.pdbx_description
1 polymer ?
#
loop_
_entity_poly.entity_id
_entity_poly.type
_entity_poly.pdbx_seq_one_letter_code
_entity_poly.pdbx_strand_id
1 'polypeptide(L)'
;MRAHTLLHCSHTPLHCSHTPLQNHNHPRFVSRSLISFKKRPLSLVSPDSHSSLLHPSPLVIDPRSRLLAPCNIPAREYASSSVTENESSSDSVSEFIEETGIEVNTEGLENQSMWEQMKEIVMFTGPATGLWICGPLMSLIDTAVIGQGSSIELAALGPGTVLCDGMSYIFMFLSIATSNMDKNEVQHQLSMLLFIGLACGSLMFLFTKFFGPSALTAFAGSNNLDIIPAANTYVQIRGLAWPAILIGWVAQSASLGMKDSWGPLKALAVASAVNGIGDIVLCRFLGYGIAGAAWATMASQIVAAFMMMDSLNKKGYNAYAISVPSTDDLMIVFRLAALAFIMMISKVAFFSLIVYFVTSMDTLTLAAHQVMIQAFFMCTVWGEPLSQAAQSFMPELMYGINRSLEKARTLLKSLAIIGTILGLALGIVGTSVPWLFPSIFTHDQKIIQEMHKVLIPFFLAIAVTPCILSLEGTLLAGRDLKFISLAMSGCFFMGALLLLFVSSRGYGLPGYWFALVGFQWARFFLSLQRLLSPDGVLFSEDLRQPELKELKAA
;
A
#
# COMPACT_ATOMS: atom_id res chain seq x y z
N MET A 1 14.58 61.57 31.20
CA MET A 1 15.56 62.49 30.61
C MET A 1 15.63 62.13 29.14
N ARG A 2 14.94 62.87 28.28
CA ARG A 2 15.39 64.00 27.39
C ARG A 2 16.55 63.52 26.50
N ALA A 3 16.59 63.65 25.18
CA ALA A 3 15.84 64.48 24.22
C ALA A 3 16.37 64.09 22.84
N HIS A 4 15.52 64.05 21.81
CA HIS A 4 15.52 64.88 20.62
C HIS A 4 16.81 64.90 19.76
N THR A 5 16.75 64.72 18.46
CA THR A 5 16.39 65.68 17.38
C THR A 5 16.50 64.91 16.06
N LEU A 6 15.55 64.83 15.18
CA LEU A 6 14.92 65.64 14.16
C LEU A 6 15.81 66.09 13.00
N LEU A 7 15.25 65.93 11.78
CA LEU A 7 15.30 66.76 10.55
C LEU A 7 16.38 66.41 9.51
N HIS A 8 16.22 66.38 8.19
CA HIS A 8 15.21 66.88 7.27
C HIS A 8 15.40 66.22 5.89
N CYS A 9 14.34 65.91 5.22
CA CYS A 9 13.81 66.33 3.94
C CYS A 9 14.78 66.94 2.88
N SER A 10 14.69 66.40 1.64
CA SER A 10 14.16 67.19 0.49
C SER A 10 14.34 66.42 -0.84
N HIS A 11 13.25 66.18 -1.48
CA HIS A 11 12.81 66.64 -2.79
C HIS A 11 13.48 66.15 -4.08
N THR A 12 12.63 65.50 -4.83
CA THR A 12 12.45 65.33 -6.29
C THR A 12 12.79 66.63 -7.11
N PRO A 13 12.78 66.64 -8.48
CA PRO A 13 12.06 65.83 -9.45
C PRO A 13 12.68 65.66 -10.87
N LEU A 14 11.99 64.80 -11.67
CA LEU A 14 11.69 64.84 -13.11
C LEU A 14 12.79 65.19 -14.16
N HIS A 15 12.95 64.30 -15.17
CA HIS A 15 12.70 64.71 -16.56
C HIS A 15 12.42 63.52 -17.49
N CYS A 16 11.30 63.67 -18.20
CA CYS A 16 10.96 62.91 -19.42
C CYS A 16 11.84 63.34 -20.59
N SER A 17 12.16 62.43 -21.51
CA SER A 17 12.25 62.80 -22.93
C SER A 17 12.02 61.59 -23.84
N HIS A 18 11.22 61.84 -24.80
CA HIS A 18 10.64 61.08 -25.90
C HIS A 18 11.62 60.42 -26.86
N THR A 19 11.19 59.23 -27.32
CA THR A 19 11.20 58.56 -28.66
C THR A 19 11.98 59.22 -29.83
N PRO A 20 12.32 58.50 -30.98
CA PRO A 20 11.45 57.60 -31.71
C PRO A 20 12.13 56.38 -32.43
N LEU A 21 11.26 55.40 -32.75
CA LEU A 21 11.16 54.51 -33.95
C LEU A 21 12.39 54.33 -34.87
N GLN A 22 12.76 53.07 -35.08
CA GLN A 22 12.96 52.56 -36.44
C GLN A 22 12.71 51.04 -36.53
N ASN A 23 11.89 50.71 -37.53
CA ASN A 23 11.55 49.45 -38.12
C ASN A 23 12.78 48.63 -38.58
N HIS A 24 12.75 47.31 -38.50
CA HIS A 24 12.84 46.42 -39.65
C HIS A 24 12.79 44.92 -39.31
N ASN A 25 11.85 44.25 -39.97
CA ASN A 25 11.92 42.91 -40.53
C ASN A 25 11.60 41.67 -39.70
N HIS A 26 10.34 41.23 -39.87
CA HIS A 26 9.94 39.84 -39.90
C HIS A 26 10.68 39.01 -40.94
N PRO A 27 10.89 37.69 -40.73
CA PRO A 27 10.43 36.74 -41.71
C PRO A 27 9.52 35.64 -41.13
N ARG A 28 8.39 35.57 -41.72
CA ARG A 28 7.61 34.46 -42.32
C ARG A 28 7.67 33.09 -41.66
N PHE A 29 6.51 32.73 -41.15
CA PHE A 29 5.98 31.36 -41.07
C PHE A 29 6.27 30.53 -42.33
N VAL A 30 6.81 29.32 -42.13
CA VAL A 30 6.73 28.23 -43.11
C VAL A 30 6.02 27.07 -42.44
N SER A 31 4.79 26.88 -42.88
CA SER A 31 3.95 25.70 -42.74
C SER A 31 4.55 24.55 -43.55
N ARG A 32 4.72 23.37 -42.95
CA ARG A 32 4.84 22.08 -43.68
C ARG A 32 3.99 21.05 -42.95
N SER A 33 2.85 20.84 -43.51
CA SER A 33 2.31 19.76 -44.37
C SER A 33 2.33 18.37 -43.72
N LEU A 34 1.10 17.97 -43.42
CA LEU A 34 0.59 16.61 -43.19
C LEU A 34 1.14 15.59 -44.22
N ILE A 35 1.67 14.48 -43.71
CA ILE A 35 1.91 13.28 -44.53
C ILE A 35 0.74 12.33 -44.30
N SER A 36 -0.06 12.24 -45.39
CA SER A 36 -1.14 11.28 -45.61
C SER A 36 -0.54 9.93 -45.97
N PHE A 37 -0.83 8.84 -45.22
CA PHE A 37 -0.56 7.48 -45.67
C PHE A 37 -1.74 6.92 -46.44
N LYS A 38 -1.49 6.71 -47.71
CA LYS A 38 -2.39 6.18 -48.75
C LYS A 38 -2.47 4.66 -48.62
N LYS A 39 -3.70 4.13 -48.49
CA LYS A 39 -4.01 2.70 -48.66
C LYS A 39 -3.76 2.27 -50.10
N ARG A 40 -3.13 1.10 -50.28
CA ARG A 40 -3.17 0.35 -51.55
C ARG A 40 -3.75 -1.05 -51.28
N PRO A 41 -4.58 -1.56 -52.20
CA PRO A 41 -5.21 -2.86 -52.10
C PRO A 41 -4.33 -3.97 -52.67
N LEU A 42 -4.40 -5.17 -52.06
CA LEU A 42 -3.81 -6.39 -52.59
C LEU A 42 -4.84 -7.15 -53.43
N SER A 43 -4.44 -7.45 -54.65
CA SER A 43 -5.12 -8.30 -55.61
C SER A 43 -4.84 -9.78 -55.38
N LEU A 44 -5.88 -10.57 -55.64
CA LEU A 44 -5.96 -12.02 -55.76
C LEU A 44 -4.91 -12.66 -56.70
N VAL A 45 -4.37 -13.80 -56.31
CA VAL A 45 -4.02 -14.91 -57.20
C VAL A 45 -4.26 -16.23 -56.46
N SER A 46 -5.15 -17.10 -56.94
CA SER A 46 -5.20 -18.56 -56.83
C SER A 46 -4.69 -19.14 -58.14
N PRO A 47 -4.35 -20.44 -58.32
CA PRO A 47 -5.03 -21.62 -57.82
C PRO A 47 -4.17 -22.90 -57.55
N ASP A 48 -4.89 -23.94 -57.01
CA ASP A 48 -4.75 -25.40 -57.20
C ASP A 48 -3.57 -26.13 -56.51
N SER A 49 -3.75 -27.17 -55.76
CA SER A 49 -4.45 -28.44 -55.97
C SER A 49 -4.21 -29.43 -54.80
N HIS A 50 -5.24 -30.20 -54.48
CA HIS A 50 -5.28 -31.60 -53.98
C HIS A 50 -4.87 -32.00 -52.57
N SER A 51 -5.87 -32.40 -51.83
CA SER A 51 -6.20 -33.73 -51.27
C SER A 51 -6.20 -33.91 -49.76
N SER A 52 -7.34 -34.47 -49.34
CA SER A 52 -7.68 -35.41 -48.29
C SER A 52 -7.98 -34.86 -46.87
N LEU A 53 -9.30 -34.77 -46.63
CA LEU A 53 -10.11 -35.35 -45.57
C LEU A 53 -9.43 -35.63 -44.22
N LEU A 54 -9.82 -34.85 -43.20
CA LEU A 54 -10.32 -35.34 -41.91
C LEU A 54 -10.93 -34.17 -41.16
N HIS A 55 -12.23 -34.27 -40.87
CA HIS A 55 -12.97 -33.35 -39.98
C HIS A 55 -12.47 -33.46 -38.53
N PRO A 56 -12.37 -32.40 -37.81
CA PRO A 56 -12.65 -32.39 -36.40
C PRO A 56 -13.89 -31.56 -36.06
N SER A 57 -14.76 -32.16 -35.27
CA SER A 57 -15.96 -31.59 -34.68
C SER A 57 -15.64 -30.37 -33.80
N PRO A 58 -16.56 -29.39 -33.68
CA PRO A 58 -16.34 -28.23 -32.84
C PRO A 58 -16.45 -28.59 -31.36
N LEU A 59 -15.37 -28.39 -30.60
CA LEU A 59 -15.37 -28.39 -29.14
C LEU A 59 -16.10 -27.15 -28.65
N VAL A 60 -17.28 -27.36 -28.10
CA VAL A 60 -18.01 -26.38 -27.30
C VAL A 60 -17.21 -26.18 -26.01
N ILE A 61 -16.56 -25.05 -25.88
CA ILE A 61 -15.88 -24.65 -24.63
C ILE A 61 -16.94 -24.02 -23.73
N ASP A 62 -17.34 -24.75 -22.69
CA ASP A 62 -18.15 -24.26 -21.58
C ASP A 62 -17.28 -23.32 -20.70
N PRO A 63 -17.68 -22.03 -20.47
CA PRO A 63 -16.83 -21.07 -19.76
C PRO A 63 -16.92 -21.14 -18.23
N ARG A 64 -17.33 -22.25 -17.64
CA ARG A 64 -17.61 -22.33 -16.18
C ARG A 64 -16.75 -23.25 -15.32
N SER A 65 -15.74 -23.87 -15.85
CA SER A 65 -14.92 -24.75 -15.02
C SER A 65 -13.43 -24.52 -15.21
N ARG A 66 -12.81 -23.86 -14.27
CA ARG A 66 -11.46 -23.97 -13.71
C ARG A 66 -10.95 -22.63 -13.16
N LEU A 67 -11.46 -22.27 -12.00
CA LEU A 67 -10.77 -21.33 -11.11
C LEU A 67 -10.75 -21.97 -9.71
N LEU A 68 -9.55 -22.32 -9.28
CA LEU A 68 -9.18 -22.73 -7.92
C LEU A 68 -9.72 -24.12 -7.48
N ALA A 69 -8.92 -25.14 -7.73
CA ALA A 69 -9.02 -26.42 -7.03
C ALA A 69 -8.62 -26.23 -5.55
N PRO A 70 -9.37 -26.83 -4.61
CA PRO A 70 -8.93 -26.90 -3.23
C PRO A 70 -7.73 -27.85 -3.12
N CYS A 71 -6.81 -27.56 -2.16
CA CYS A 71 -5.73 -28.48 -1.78
C CYS A 71 -6.31 -29.84 -1.41
N ASN A 72 -6.19 -30.82 -2.29
CA ASN A 72 -6.44 -32.22 -1.96
C ASN A 72 -5.19 -32.77 -1.29
N ILE A 73 -5.34 -33.14 -0.04
CA ILE A 73 -4.43 -34.04 0.68
C ILE A 73 -4.66 -35.42 0.07
N PRO A 74 -3.64 -36.15 -0.45
CA PRO A 74 -3.83 -37.47 -0.95
C PRO A 74 -4.15 -38.44 0.21
N ALA A 75 -5.34 -39.01 0.20
CA ALA A 75 -5.69 -40.13 1.03
C ALA A 75 -4.82 -41.33 0.63
N ARG A 76 -4.05 -41.83 1.58
CA ARG A 76 -3.27 -43.06 1.46
C ARG A 76 -4.24 -44.23 1.46
N GLU A 77 -4.32 -44.97 0.36
CA GLU A 77 -4.99 -46.26 0.28
C GLU A 77 -4.42 -47.22 1.34
N TYR A 78 -5.26 -47.65 2.28
CA TYR A 78 -5.00 -48.82 3.08
C TYR A 78 -5.76 -50.00 2.47
N ALA A 79 -4.98 -50.94 1.95
CA ALA A 79 -5.47 -52.24 1.57
C ALA A 79 -6.02 -52.98 2.80
N SER A 80 -7.23 -53.53 2.64
CA SER A 80 -7.88 -54.39 3.60
C SER A 80 -7.15 -55.71 3.73
N SER A 81 -6.72 -56.07 4.93
CA SER A 81 -6.58 -57.44 5.35
C SER A 81 -7.13 -57.61 6.77
N SER A 82 -8.18 -58.38 6.83
CA SER A 82 -8.78 -58.93 8.04
C SER A 82 -7.74 -59.67 8.90
N VAL A 83 -7.83 -59.52 10.24
CA VAL A 83 -7.81 -60.60 11.22
C VAL A 83 -7.69 -60.05 12.66
N THR A 84 -8.69 -60.42 13.48
CA THR A 84 -8.74 -60.69 14.92
C THR A 84 -8.28 -59.71 15.97
N GLU A 85 -9.24 -59.48 16.87
CA GLU A 85 -9.16 -58.93 18.22
C GLU A 85 -7.99 -59.47 19.05
N ASN A 86 -7.31 -58.56 19.76
CA ASN A 86 -6.95 -58.78 21.15
C ASN A 86 -6.61 -57.44 21.84
N GLU A 87 -7.21 -57.29 23.01
CA GLU A 87 -7.04 -56.20 23.97
C GLU A 87 -5.61 -56.09 24.51
N SER A 88 -5.35 -54.87 25.02
CA SER A 88 -4.33 -54.43 25.97
C SER A 88 -3.03 -53.87 25.41
N SER A 89 -2.93 -52.58 25.51
CA SER A 89 -1.97 -51.78 26.30
C SER A 89 -1.89 -50.33 25.74
N SER A 90 -2.54 -49.46 26.46
CA SER A 90 -2.22 -48.02 26.52
C SER A 90 -0.81 -47.88 27.07
N ASP A 91 -0.02 -47.05 26.42
CA ASP A 91 1.21 -46.40 26.85
C ASP A 91 2.32 -46.56 25.80
N SER A 92 2.39 -45.60 24.87
CA SER A 92 3.63 -45.16 24.20
C SER A 92 3.39 -44.42 22.87
N VAL A 93 2.54 -43.39 22.87
CA VAL A 93 2.43 -42.41 21.75
C VAL A 93 2.37 -40.96 22.27
N SER A 94 2.77 -40.72 23.50
CA SER A 94 2.74 -39.36 24.10
C SER A 94 4.10 -38.65 24.19
N GLU A 95 5.11 -39.07 23.42
CA GLU A 95 6.47 -38.49 23.60
C GLU A 95 7.15 -37.98 22.32
N PHE A 96 6.37 -37.49 21.31
CA PHE A 96 6.96 -36.87 20.11
C PHE A 96 6.22 -35.64 19.54
N ILE A 97 5.45 -34.92 20.39
CA ILE A 97 4.80 -33.65 20.01
C ILE A 97 5.05 -32.63 21.13
N GLU A 98 6.29 -32.26 21.34
CA GLU A 98 6.64 -31.17 22.28
C GLU A 98 7.86 -30.37 21.82
N GLU A 99 7.89 -29.91 20.56
CA GLU A 99 8.86 -28.88 20.14
C GLU A 99 8.50 -28.15 18.83
N THR A 100 7.28 -27.63 18.70
CA THR A 100 6.98 -26.46 17.84
C THR A 100 5.66 -25.84 18.27
N GLY A 101 5.69 -25.15 19.39
CA GLY A 101 4.52 -24.44 19.90
C GLY A 101 4.16 -23.22 19.07
N ILE A 102 3.20 -23.32 18.24
CA ILE A 102 2.04 -22.45 18.02
C ILE A 102 1.04 -23.32 17.24
N GLU A 103 0.43 -24.27 17.90
CA GLU A 103 -0.88 -24.77 17.48
C GLU A 103 -1.86 -23.62 17.69
N VAL A 104 -2.34 -23.03 16.61
CA VAL A 104 -3.59 -22.29 16.65
C VAL A 104 -4.66 -23.33 16.97
N ASN A 105 -5.05 -23.38 18.24
CA ASN A 105 -6.03 -24.32 18.75
C ASN A 105 -7.41 -23.93 18.20
N THR A 106 -7.75 -24.46 17.03
CA THR A 106 -9.03 -24.21 16.33
C THR A 106 -10.21 -24.86 17.05
N GLU A 107 -9.98 -25.81 17.94
CA GLU A 107 -11.04 -26.42 18.76
C GLU A 107 -11.62 -25.48 19.84
N GLY A 108 -10.91 -24.39 20.17
CA GLY A 108 -11.36 -23.40 21.14
C GLY A 108 -12.47 -22.44 20.69
N LEU A 109 -12.71 -22.30 19.38
CA LEU A 109 -13.71 -21.35 18.85
C LEU A 109 -15.16 -21.84 19.02
N GLU A 110 -15.39 -23.07 19.44
CA GLU A 110 -16.74 -23.68 19.46
C GLU A 110 -17.70 -23.11 20.50
N ASN A 111 -17.21 -22.47 21.58
CA ASN A 111 -18.07 -21.92 22.62
C ASN A 111 -17.56 -20.61 23.23
N GLN A 112 -16.70 -19.88 22.53
CA GLN A 112 -16.13 -18.63 23.07
C GLN A 112 -17.14 -17.50 23.09
N SER A 113 -17.20 -16.76 24.19
CA SER A 113 -17.93 -15.50 24.27
C SER A 113 -17.30 -14.47 23.32
N MET A 114 -18.08 -13.48 22.86
CA MET A 114 -17.56 -12.40 22.01
C MET A 114 -16.33 -11.71 22.63
N TRP A 115 -16.28 -11.63 23.96
CA TRP A 115 -15.15 -11.04 24.71
C TRP A 115 -13.88 -11.88 24.62
N GLU A 116 -14.00 -13.19 24.67
CA GLU A 116 -12.85 -14.11 24.50
C GLU A 116 -12.29 -14.06 23.10
N GLN A 117 -13.15 -14.00 22.08
CA GLN A 117 -12.73 -13.80 20.68
C GLN A 117 -11.99 -12.46 20.51
N MET A 118 -12.50 -11.38 21.09
CA MET A 118 -11.82 -10.07 21.05
C MET A 118 -10.45 -10.13 21.69
N LYS A 119 -10.29 -10.82 22.83
CA LYS A 119 -9.02 -11.00 23.52
C LYS A 119 -8.04 -11.79 22.65
N GLU A 120 -8.48 -12.86 22.03
CA GLU A 120 -7.65 -13.68 21.13
C GLU A 120 -7.18 -12.88 19.92
N ILE A 121 -8.06 -12.10 19.28
CA ILE A 121 -7.71 -11.19 18.19
C ILE A 121 -6.62 -10.21 18.65
N VAL A 122 -6.79 -9.55 19.78
CA VAL A 122 -5.81 -8.58 20.31
C VAL A 122 -4.47 -9.25 20.61
N MET A 123 -4.47 -10.46 21.16
CA MET A 123 -3.22 -11.21 21.42
C MET A 123 -2.52 -11.65 20.14
N PHE A 124 -3.27 -12.00 19.08
CA PHE A 124 -2.71 -12.35 17.77
C PHE A 124 -2.16 -11.11 17.04
N THR A 125 -2.91 -10.02 17.06
CA THR A 125 -2.55 -8.80 16.31
C THR A 125 -1.44 -7.98 16.97
N GLY A 126 -1.26 -8.09 18.28
CA GLY A 126 -0.26 -7.34 19.03
C GLY A 126 1.16 -7.43 18.44
N PRO A 127 1.76 -8.62 18.31
CA PRO A 127 3.09 -8.79 17.73
C PRO A 127 3.19 -8.35 16.27
N ALA A 128 2.15 -8.59 15.47
CA ALA A 128 2.11 -8.16 14.06
C ALA A 128 2.09 -6.63 13.92
N THR A 129 1.56 -5.90 14.91
CA THR A 129 1.54 -4.44 14.90
C THR A 129 2.95 -3.85 14.85
N GLY A 130 3.91 -4.44 15.55
CA GLY A 130 5.31 -4.01 15.50
C GLY A 130 5.91 -4.00 14.10
N LEU A 131 5.58 -4.99 13.28
CA LEU A 131 6.03 -5.09 11.89
C LEU A 131 5.52 -3.89 11.04
N TRP A 132 4.24 -3.54 11.22
CA TRP A 132 3.59 -2.51 10.42
C TRP A 132 3.92 -1.08 10.85
N ILE A 133 4.29 -0.88 12.12
CA ILE A 133 4.65 0.44 12.66
C ILE A 133 5.99 0.92 12.14
N CYS A 134 6.96 0.04 11.90
CA CYS A 134 8.34 0.42 11.56
C CYS A 134 8.43 1.38 10.36
N GLY A 135 7.67 1.13 9.27
CA GLY A 135 7.70 1.97 8.08
C GLY A 135 7.22 3.41 8.35
N PRO A 136 5.95 3.60 8.76
CA PRO A 136 5.43 4.92 9.11
C PRO A 136 6.20 5.64 10.20
N LEU A 137 6.77 4.91 11.17
CA LEU A 137 7.60 5.50 12.21
C LEU A 137 8.87 6.14 11.61
N MET A 138 9.55 5.45 10.70
CA MET A 138 10.69 6.03 9.97
C MET A 138 10.30 7.31 9.26
N SER A 139 9.23 7.30 8.45
CA SER A 139 8.76 8.49 7.73
C SER A 139 8.34 9.65 8.65
N LEU A 140 7.79 9.33 9.83
CA LEU A 140 7.43 10.35 10.82
C LEU A 140 8.67 10.98 11.47
N ILE A 141 9.71 10.18 11.74
CA ILE A 141 10.99 10.66 12.27
C ILE A 141 11.67 11.56 11.24
N ASP A 142 11.78 11.13 9.97
CA ASP A 142 12.31 11.95 8.86
C ASP A 142 11.58 13.31 8.82
N THR A 143 10.24 13.30 8.86
CA THR A 143 9.40 14.50 8.82
C THR A 143 9.68 15.43 10.01
N ALA A 144 9.78 14.86 11.23
CA ALA A 144 10.05 15.65 12.43
C ALA A 144 11.47 16.27 12.43
N VAL A 145 12.48 15.50 12.02
CA VAL A 145 13.87 15.96 11.99
C VAL A 145 14.07 17.04 10.93
N ILE A 146 13.53 16.87 9.73
CA ILE A 146 13.61 17.85 8.64
C ILE A 146 12.80 19.10 8.97
N GLY A 147 11.61 18.95 9.53
CA GLY A 147 10.73 20.07 9.89
C GLY A 147 11.29 21.00 10.96
N GLN A 148 12.21 20.52 11.78
CA GLN A 148 12.96 21.35 12.73
C GLN A 148 14.06 22.20 12.06
N GLY A 149 14.50 21.81 10.86
CA GLY A 149 15.57 22.50 10.13
C GLY A 149 15.08 23.52 9.11
N SER A 150 14.15 23.15 8.24
CA SER A 150 13.73 23.97 7.09
C SER A 150 12.28 23.70 6.67
N SER A 151 11.47 24.75 6.60
CA SER A 151 10.09 24.67 6.09
C SER A 151 10.02 24.31 4.61
N ILE A 152 10.99 24.75 3.80
CA ILE A 152 11.09 24.42 2.37
C ILE A 152 11.40 22.94 2.18
N GLU A 153 12.36 22.40 2.94
CA GLU A 153 12.69 20.97 2.89
C GLU A 153 11.55 20.12 3.41
N LEU A 154 10.85 20.56 4.45
CA LEU A 154 9.64 19.88 4.96
C LEU A 154 8.54 19.83 3.89
N ALA A 155 8.30 20.93 3.17
CA ALA A 155 7.35 20.95 2.05
C ALA A 155 7.79 20.04 0.90
N ALA A 156 9.10 19.96 0.62
CA ALA A 156 9.67 19.12 -0.43
C ALA A 156 9.47 17.62 -0.19
N LEU A 157 9.31 17.19 1.07
CA LEU A 157 8.97 15.80 1.40
C LEU A 157 7.65 15.36 0.80
N GLY A 158 6.64 16.23 0.66
CA GLY A 158 5.34 15.88 0.10
C GLY A 158 5.45 15.20 -1.27
N PRO A 159 5.86 15.93 -2.31
CA PRO A 159 6.07 15.33 -3.64
C PRO A 159 7.16 14.24 -3.64
N GLY A 160 8.21 14.37 -2.82
CA GLY A 160 9.28 13.38 -2.71
C GLY A 160 8.79 12.03 -2.20
N THR A 161 7.98 11.99 -1.15
CA THR A 161 7.41 10.76 -0.59
C THR A 161 6.35 10.16 -1.51
N VAL A 162 5.55 10.96 -2.21
CA VAL A 162 4.63 10.43 -3.23
C VAL A 162 5.38 9.67 -4.30
N LEU A 163 6.49 10.22 -4.80
CA LEU A 163 7.27 9.57 -5.85
C LEU A 163 8.05 8.34 -5.36
N CYS A 164 8.53 8.34 -4.12
CA CYS A 164 9.28 7.22 -3.54
C CYS A 164 8.37 6.20 -2.87
N ASP A 165 7.57 6.61 -1.89
CA ASP A 165 6.78 5.70 -1.06
C ASP A 165 5.44 5.37 -1.72
N GLY A 166 4.74 6.37 -2.28
CA GLY A 166 3.47 6.17 -2.97
C GLY A 166 3.60 5.22 -4.16
N MET A 167 4.62 5.42 -5.00
CA MET A 167 4.87 4.54 -6.16
C MET A 167 5.28 3.11 -5.75
N SER A 168 5.92 2.94 -4.59
CA SER A 168 6.26 1.61 -4.05
C SER A 168 5.01 0.74 -3.85
N TYR A 169 3.92 1.31 -3.34
CA TYR A 169 2.68 0.58 -3.10
C TYR A 169 2.05 0.00 -4.36
N ILE A 170 2.34 0.55 -5.55
CA ILE A 170 1.90 -0.02 -6.83
C ILE A 170 2.45 -1.44 -7.01
N PHE A 171 3.66 -1.71 -6.49
CA PHE A 171 4.31 -3.00 -6.57
C PHE A 171 3.93 -3.99 -5.47
N MET A 172 2.98 -3.65 -4.58
CA MET A 172 2.48 -4.59 -3.56
C MET A 172 1.87 -5.86 -4.14
N PHE A 173 1.50 -5.88 -5.44
CA PHE A 173 1.08 -7.11 -6.10
C PHE A 173 2.14 -8.22 -6.03
N LEU A 174 3.43 -7.87 -5.97
CA LEU A 174 4.51 -8.83 -5.78
C LEU A 174 4.41 -9.55 -4.44
N SER A 175 4.08 -8.80 -3.37
CA SER A 175 3.85 -9.36 -2.03
C SER A 175 2.66 -10.34 -2.03
N ILE A 176 1.58 -10.00 -2.73
CA ILE A 176 0.39 -10.84 -2.82
C ILE A 176 0.69 -12.12 -3.61
N ALA A 177 1.43 -12.01 -4.72
CA ALA A 177 1.86 -13.18 -5.49
C ALA A 177 2.75 -14.12 -4.67
N THR A 178 3.65 -13.54 -3.84
CA THR A 178 4.59 -14.31 -3.01
C THR A 178 3.88 -15.03 -1.85
N SER A 179 2.82 -14.46 -1.27
CA SER A 179 2.09 -15.09 -0.16
C SER A 179 1.28 -16.34 -0.57
N ASN A 180 1.06 -16.56 -1.86
CA ASN A 180 0.26 -17.66 -2.41
C ASN A 180 1.10 -18.76 -3.09
N MET A 181 2.39 -18.90 -2.73
CA MET A 181 3.28 -19.90 -3.33
C MET A 181 2.91 -21.34 -2.94
N ASP A 182 3.02 -22.25 -3.90
CA ASP A 182 2.90 -23.69 -3.65
C ASP A 182 4.13 -24.21 -2.89
N LYS A 183 3.92 -25.01 -1.85
CA LYS A 183 5.00 -25.57 -1.01
C LYS A 183 6.02 -26.41 -1.78
N ASN A 184 5.61 -27.05 -2.87
CA ASN A 184 6.47 -27.92 -3.68
C ASN A 184 7.37 -27.15 -4.64
N GLU A 185 7.00 -25.92 -4.98
CA GLU A 185 7.69 -25.07 -5.96
C GLU A 185 8.22 -23.77 -5.35
N VAL A 186 8.19 -23.64 -4.02
CA VAL A 186 8.54 -22.38 -3.30
C VAL A 186 9.86 -21.79 -3.78
N GLN A 187 10.91 -22.62 -3.95
CA GLN A 187 12.23 -22.11 -4.35
C GLN A 187 12.20 -21.50 -5.75
N HIS A 188 11.54 -22.16 -6.71
CA HIS A 188 11.45 -21.67 -8.09
C HIS A 188 10.64 -20.38 -8.15
N GLN A 189 9.44 -20.38 -7.54
CA GLN A 189 8.55 -19.22 -7.50
C GLN A 189 9.19 -18.03 -6.77
N LEU A 190 9.90 -18.28 -5.65
CA LEU A 190 10.64 -17.26 -4.93
C LEU A 190 11.74 -16.64 -5.81
N SER A 191 12.55 -17.46 -6.48
CA SER A 191 13.62 -16.98 -7.36
C SER A 191 13.10 -16.16 -8.53
N MET A 192 11.96 -16.54 -9.10
CA MET A 192 11.25 -15.83 -10.16
C MET A 192 10.73 -14.46 -9.67
N LEU A 193 10.06 -14.43 -8.50
CA LEU A 193 9.50 -13.20 -7.94
C LEU A 193 10.59 -12.22 -7.49
N LEU A 194 11.74 -12.72 -6.99
CA LEU A 194 12.92 -11.92 -6.70
C LEU A 194 13.49 -11.28 -7.98
N PHE A 195 13.52 -12.03 -9.11
CA PHE A 195 13.91 -11.47 -10.40
C PHE A 195 12.95 -10.35 -10.85
N ILE A 196 11.63 -10.58 -10.77
CA ILE A 196 10.63 -9.57 -11.13
C ILE A 196 10.79 -8.33 -10.24
N GLY A 197 10.99 -8.51 -8.92
CA GLY A 197 11.25 -7.42 -7.98
C GLY A 197 12.51 -6.63 -8.34
N LEU A 198 13.61 -7.32 -8.67
CA LEU A 198 14.85 -6.70 -9.11
C LEU A 198 14.68 -5.91 -10.41
N ALA A 199 13.99 -6.50 -11.39
CA ALA A 199 13.75 -5.87 -12.69
C ALA A 199 12.86 -4.62 -12.55
N CYS A 200 11.75 -4.72 -11.83
CA CYS A 200 10.87 -3.59 -11.54
C CYS A 200 11.59 -2.50 -10.73
N GLY A 201 12.37 -2.88 -9.71
CA GLY A 201 13.17 -1.94 -8.92
C GLY A 201 14.22 -1.22 -9.75
N SER A 202 14.91 -1.94 -10.65
CA SER A 202 15.87 -1.34 -11.57
C SER A 202 15.21 -0.39 -12.56
N LEU A 203 14.01 -0.73 -13.06
CA LEU A 203 13.24 0.14 -13.93
C LEU A 203 12.82 1.43 -13.19
N MET A 204 12.36 1.31 -11.94
CA MET A 204 12.00 2.47 -11.12
C MET A 204 13.22 3.33 -10.76
N PHE A 205 14.37 2.73 -10.50
CA PHE A 205 15.62 3.48 -10.34
C PHE A 205 15.94 4.30 -11.59
N LEU A 206 15.88 3.71 -12.78
CA LEU A 206 16.09 4.43 -14.04
C LEU A 206 15.04 5.52 -14.27
N PHE A 207 13.78 5.22 -13.97
CA PHE A 207 12.70 6.21 -14.06
C PHE A 207 12.96 7.41 -13.15
N THR A 208 13.24 7.21 -11.87
CA THR A 208 13.53 8.29 -10.92
C THR A 208 14.79 9.06 -11.32
N LYS A 209 15.80 8.37 -11.85
CA LYS A 209 17.05 8.99 -12.30
C LYS A 209 16.86 9.93 -13.48
N PHE A 210 16.13 9.51 -14.51
CA PHE A 210 15.98 10.26 -15.76
C PHE A 210 14.76 11.17 -15.79
N PHE A 211 13.65 10.73 -15.21
CA PHE A 211 12.37 11.43 -15.25
C PHE A 211 11.95 12.07 -13.93
N GLY A 212 12.66 11.81 -12.83
CA GLY A 212 12.37 12.34 -11.50
C GLY A 212 12.16 13.85 -11.48
N PRO A 213 13.10 14.67 -12.02
CA PRO A 213 12.93 16.13 -12.06
C PRO A 213 11.67 16.58 -12.81
N SER A 214 11.40 15.95 -13.96
CA SER A 214 10.22 16.29 -14.78
C SER A 214 8.92 15.89 -14.08
N ALA A 215 8.89 14.72 -13.43
CA ALA A 215 7.76 14.25 -12.66
C ALA A 215 7.49 15.17 -11.45
N LEU A 216 8.52 15.56 -10.71
CA LEU A 216 8.41 16.50 -9.60
C LEU A 216 7.93 17.89 -10.05
N THR A 217 8.46 18.40 -11.16
CA THR A 217 8.02 19.70 -11.72
C THR A 217 6.55 19.67 -12.14
N ALA A 218 6.12 18.56 -12.79
CA ALA A 218 4.72 18.37 -13.15
C ALA A 218 3.81 18.27 -11.91
N PHE A 219 4.33 17.75 -10.80
CA PHE A 219 3.61 17.60 -9.53
C PHE A 219 3.53 18.92 -8.75
N ALA A 220 4.65 19.66 -8.64
CA ALA A 220 4.73 20.90 -7.87
C ALA A 220 3.94 22.06 -8.48
N GLY A 221 3.76 22.03 -9.81
CA GLY A 221 3.15 23.16 -10.52
C GLY A 221 4.03 24.41 -10.51
N SER A 222 3.48 25.54 -10.96
CA SER A 222 4.22 26.82 -11.08
C SER A 222 4.45 27.55 -9.76
N ASN A 223 3.70 27.21 -8.71
CA ASN A 223 3.68 27.97 -7.46
C ASN A 223 4.76 27.58 -6.46
N ASN A 224 5.30 26.36 -6.58
CA ASN A 224 6.26 25.79 -5.63
C ASN A 224 7.53 25.26 -6.33
N LEU A 225 8.06 26.00 -7.30
CA LEU A 225 9.29 25.61 -7.99
C LEU A 225 10.53 25.65 -7.08
N ASP A 226 10.48 26.38 -6.01
CA ASP A 226 11.52 26.51 -4.99
C ASP A 226 11.76 25.21 -4.20
N ILE A 227 10.75 24.35 -4.09
CA ILE A 227 10.90 23.04 -3.42
C ILE A 227 11.52 21.96 -4.33
N ILE A 228 11.52 22.15 -5.66
CA ILE A 228 11.95 21.11 -6.62
C ILE A 228 13.40 20.67 -6.39
N PRO A 229 14.39 21.55 -6.18
CA PRO A 229 15.77 21.12 -5.95
C PRO A 229 15.90 20.19 -4.73
N ALA A 230 15.21 20.52 -3.63
CA ALA A 230 15.23 19.72 -2.40
C ALA A 230 14.51 18.38 -2.61
N ALA A 231 13.32 18.39 -3.20
CA ALA A 231 12.55 17.18 -3.52
C ALA A 231 13.31 16.26 -4.49
N ASN A 232 13.97 16.82 -5.51
CA ASN A 232 14.76 16.05 -6.45
C ASN A 232 15.99 15.41 -5.78
N THR A 233 16.68 16.13 -4.90
CA THR A 233 17.79 15.58 -4.14
C THR A 233 17.34 14.37 -3.32
N TYR A 234 16.22 14.48 -2.62
CA TYR A 234 15.60 13.39 -1.86
C TYR A 234 15.28 12.17 -2.73
N VAL A 235 14.58 12.37 -3.86
CA VAL A 235 14.18 11.31 -4.78
C VAL A 235 15.37 10.62 -5.44
N GLN A 236 16.39 11.39 -5.85
CA GLN A 236 17.59 10.84 -6.48
C GLN A 236 18.39 9.95 -5.53
N ILE A 237 18.51 10.32 -4.27
CA ILE A 237 19.21 9.52 -3.26
C ILE A 237 18.39 8.29 -2.90
N ARG A 238 17.12 8.45 -2.54
CA ARG A 238 16.23 7.33 -2.19
C ARG A 238 16.01 6.37 -3.35
N GLY A 239 16.04 6.88 -4.58
CA GLY A 239 15.92 6.09 -5.79
C GLY A 239 16.97 4.99 -5.93
N LEU A 240 18.15 5.12 -5.31
CA LEU A 240 19.17 4.08 -5.28
C LEU A 240 18.70 2.79 -4.56
N ALA A 241 17.75 2.90 -3.64
CA ALA A 241 17.23 1.76 -2.88
C ALA A 241 16.11 1.00 -3.61
N TRP A 242 15.57 1.46 -4.74
CA TRP A 242 14.45 0.82 -5.43
C TRP A 242 14.60 -0.69 -5.64
N PRO A 243 15.74 -1.20 -6.16
CA PRO A 243 15.92 -2.65 -6.31
C PRO A 243 15.86 -3.38 -4.97
N ALA A 244 16.49 -2.82 -3.93
CA ALA A 244 16.52 -3.41 -2.59
C ALA A 244 15.13 -3.41 -1.94
N ILE A 245 14.33 -2.35 -2.10
CA ILE A 245 12.97 -2.23 -1.56
C ILE A 245 12.08 -3.36 -2.10
N LEU A 246 12.05 -3.55 -3.43
CA LEU A 246 11.15 -4.52 -4.04
C LEU A 246 11.59 -5.97 -3.77
N ILE A 247 12.89 -6.25 -3.76
CA ILE A 247 13.44 -7.53 -3.31
C ILE A 247 13.08 -7.79 -1.84
N GLY A 248 13.25 -6.77 -0.98
CA GLY A 248 12.91 -6.85 0.43
C GLY A 248 11.43 -7.18 0.66
N TRP A 249 10.52 -6.60 -0.11
CA TRP A 249 9.09 -6.91 -0.03
C TRP A 249 8.75 -8.34 -0.43
N VAL A 250 9.38 -8.86 -1.49
CA VAL A 250 9.24 -10.28 -1.87
C VAL A 250 9.77 -11.17 -0.74
N ALA A 251 10.95 -10.89 -0.20
CA ALA A 251 11.54 -11.67 0.87
C ALA A 251 10.71 -11.62 2.18
N GLN A 252 10.17 -10.44 2.51
CA GLN A 252 9.24 -10.28 3.65
C GLN A 252 7.98 -11.13 3.48
N SER A 253 7.35 -11.06 2.30
CA SER A 253 6.10 -11.77 2.03
C SER A 253 6.30 -13.27 1.96
N ALA A 254 7.44 -13.74 1.42
CA ALA A 254 7.81 -15.14 1.46
C ALA A 254 7.97 -15.64 2.89
N SER A 255 8.67 -14.87 3.76
CA SER A 255 8.83 -15.23 5.17
C SER A 255 7.49 -15.31 5.89
N LEU A 256 6.59 -14.35 5.67
CA LEU A 256 5.24 -14.34 6.25
C LEU A 256 4.39 -15.51 5.73
N GLY A 257 4.47 -15.84 4.43
CA GLY A 257 3.80 -17.02 3.85
C GLY A 257 4.29 -18.34 4.45
N MET A 258 5.53 -18.39 4.92
CA MET A 258 6.12 -19.52 5.65
C MET A 258 5.87 -19.46 7.17
N LYS A 259 4.93 -18.62 7.62
CA LYS A 259 4.58 -18.37 9.03
C LYS A 259 5.73 -17.84 9.91
N ASP A 260 6.77 -17.23 9.30
CA ASP A 260 7.81 -16.51 10.03
C ASP A 260 7.59 -15.01 10.00
N SER A 261 7.11 -14.45 11.10
CA SER A 261 7.00 -13.00 11.33
C SER A 261 8.23 -12.40 12.03
N TRP A 262 9.02 -13.23 12.75
CA TRP A 262 10.15 -12.77 13.54
C TRP A 262 11.35 -12.33 12.69
N GLY A 263 11.63 -13.02 11.59
CA GLY A 263 12.70 -12.64 10.66
C GLY A 263 12.50 -11.22 10.11
N PRO A 264 11.37 -10.94 9.42
CA PRO A 264 11.03 -9.61 8.93
C PRO A 264 10.95 -8.55 10.04
N LEU A 265 10.37 -8.87 11.21
CA LEU A 265 10.28 -7.91 12.33
C LEU A 265 11.67 -7.47 12.81
N LYS A 266 12.60 -8.40 12.99
CA LYS A 266 13.99 -8.08 13.37
C LYS A 266 14.67 -7.20 12.32
N ALA A 267 14.48 -7.53 11.03
CA ALA A 267 15.07 -6.76 9.92
C ALA A 267 14.55 -5.32 9.91
N LEU A 268 13.22 -5.13 10.04
CA LEU A 268 12.62 -3.80 10.07
C LEU A 268 12.96 -3.01 11.34
N ALA A 269 13.04 -3.66 12.50
CA ALA A 269 13.45 -3.02 13.74
C ALA A 269 14.89 -2.48 13.65
N VAL A 270 15.82 -3.28 13.10
CA VAL A 270 17.20 -2.84 12.86
C VAL A 270 17.23 -1.71 11.84
N ALA A 271 16.49 -1.82 10.74
CA ALA A 271 16.39 -0.76 9.73
C ALA A 271 15.86 0.54 10.32
N SER A 272 14.81 0.48 11.17
CA SER A 272 14.27 1.67 11.86
C SER A 272 15.30 2.31 12.78
N ALA A 273 16.10 1.52 13.48
CA ALA A 273 17.18 2.04 14.31
C ALA A 273 18.29 2.72 13.45
N VAL A 274 18.67 2.10 12.33
CA VAL A 274 19.65 2.67 11.39
C VAL A 274 19.14 3.97 10.80
N ASN A 275 17.86 4.04 10.39
CA ASN A 275 17.23 5.25 9.89
C ASN A 275 17.22 6.35 10.96
N GLY A 276 16.64 6.12 12.14
CA GLY A 276 16.52 7.15 13.17
C GLY A 276 17.87 7.68 13.67
N ILE A 277 18.87 6.80 13.85
CA ILE A 277 20.25 7.23 14.17
C ILE A 277 20.86 8.01 13.01
N GLY A 278 20.68 7.52 11.77
CA GLY A 278 21.14 8.19 10.56
C GLY A 278 20.57 9.60 10.42
N ASP A 279 19.27 9.78 10.64
CA ASP A 279 18.60 11.09 10.58
C ASP A 279 19.18 12.07 11.58
N ILE A 280 19.32 11.63 12.84
CA ILE A 280 19.90 12.48 13.89
C ILE A 280 21.34 12.87 13.51
N VAL A 281 22.16 11.92 13.05
CA VAL A 281 23.58 12.17 12.74
C VAL A 281 23.71 13.03 11.48
N LEU A 282 23.04 12.63 10.37
CA LEU A 282 23.22 13.29 9.08
C LEU A 282 22.50 14.62 8.98
N CYS A 283 21.27 14.72 9.50
CA CYS A 283 20.49 15.94 9.40
C CYS A 283 20.88 16.95 10.48
N ARG A 284 20.98 16.50 11.75
CA ARG A 284 21.16 17.43 12.88
C ARG A 284 22.62 17.73 13.20
N PHE A 285 23.51 16.72 13.24
CA PHE A 285 24.91 16.94 13.56
C PHE A 285 25.76 17.37 12.36
N LEU A 286 25.52 16.77 11.18
CA LEU A 286 26.26 17.10 9.96
C LEU A 286 25.57 18.17 9.10
N GLY A 287 24.32 18.51 9.37
CA GLY A 287 23.60 19.59 8.70
C GLY A 287 23.25 19.32 7.23
N TYR A 288 23.14 18.05 6.82
CA TYR A 288 22.81 17.68 5.44
C TYR A 288 21.31 17.84 5.12
N GLY A 289 20.45 18.20 6.10
CA GLY A 289 19.02 18.44 5.89
C GLY A 289 18.33 17.28 5.20
N ILE A 290 17.49 17.55 4.22
CA ILE A 290 16.70 16.56 3.48
C ILE A 290 17.58 15.50 2.77
N ALA A 291 18.79 15.85 2.32
CA ALA A 291 19.71 14.91 1.74
C ALA A 291 20.20 13.87 2.79
N GLY A 292 20.40 14.32 4.04
CA GLY A 292 20.78 13.46 5.16
C GLY A 292 19.71 12.41 5.45
N ALA A 293 18.45 12.82 5.54
CA ALA A 293 17.31 11.91 5.72
C ALA A 293 17.19 10.91 4.55
N ALA A 294 17.34 11.38 3.32
CA ALA A 294 17.32 10.51 2.14
C ALA A 294 18.41 9.42 2.20
N TRP A 295 19.64 9.77 2.63
CA TRP A 295 20.72 8.80 2.81
C TRP A 295 20.45 7.81 3.94
N ALA A 296 19.92 8.27 5.09
CA ALA A 296 19.58 7.42 6.21
C ALA A 296 18.51 6.40 5.83
N THR A 297 17.45 6.86 5.19
CA THR A 297 16.34 5.99 4.74
C THR A 297 16.81 5.02 3.65
N MET A 298 17.61 5.45 2.68
CA MET A 298 18.17 4.60 1.64
C MET A 298 19.01 3.48 2.25
N ALA A 299 19.92 3.81 3.16
CA ALA A 299 20.77 2.83 3.83
C ALA A 299 19.95 1.83 4.66
N SER A 300 18.95 2.31 5.42
CA SER A 300 18.08 1.46 6.24
C SER A 300 17.29 0.44 5.41
N GLN A 301 16.78 0.84 4.24
CA GLN A 301 16.06 -0.04 3.33
C GLN A 301 16.95 -1.11 2.71
N ILE A 302 18.20 -0.79 2.38
CA ILE A 302 19.19 -1.78 1.90
C ILE A 302 19.51 -2.77 3.02
N VAL A 303 19.71 -2.30 4.27
CA VAL A 303 19.95 -3.16 5.43
C VAL A 303 18.76 -4.10 5.67
N ALA A 304 17.53 -3.58 5.61
CA ALA A 304 16.32 -4.39 5.77
C ALA A 304 16.25 -5.51 4.72
N ALA A 305 16.43 -5.17 3.44
CA ALA A 305 16.40 -6.14 2.35
C ALA A 305 17.47 -7.23 2.51
N PHE A 306 18.69 -6.84 2.85
CA PHE A 306 19.78 -7.78 3.09
C PHE A 306 19.46 -8.74 4.25
N MET A 307 18.98 -8.22 5.39
CA MET A 307 18.62 -9.04 6.54
C MET A 307 17.43 -9.99 6.25
N MET A 308 16.47 -9.56 5.46
CA MET A 308 15.34 -10.42 5.04
C MET A 308 15.80 -11.55 4.13
N MET A 309 16.69 -11.27 3.17
CA MET A 309 17.30 -12.29 2.31
C MET A 309 18.18 -13.27 3.11
N ASP A 310 18.97 -12.78 4.06
CA ASP A 310 19.78 -13.61 4.95
C ASP A 310 18.90 -14.52 5.82
N SER A 311 17.76 -14.01 6.29
CA SER A 311 16.77 -14.82 7.03
C SER A 311 16.22 -15.97 6.19
N LEU A 312 15.91 -15.74 4.90
CA LEU A 312 15.49 -16.79 3.97
C LEU A 312 16.58 -17.83 3.74
N ASN A 313 17.83 -17.40 3.55
CA ASN A 313 18.97 -18.30 3.38
C ASN A 313 19.20 -19.20 4.61
N LYS A 314 19.05 -18.66 5.82
CA LYS A 314 19.15 -19.42 7.08
C LYS A 314 18.07 -20.49 7.22
N LYS A 315 16.96 -20.37 6.49
CA LYS A 315 15.87 -21.35 6.42
C LYS A 315 16.06 -22.41 5.33
N GLY A 316 17.17 -22.39 4.61
CA GLY A 316 17.48 -23.34 3.56
C GLY A 316 17.01 -22.94 2.16
N TYR A 317 16.47 -21.74 1.98
CA TYR A 317 16.12 -21.20 0.67
C TYR A 317 17.28 -20.39 0.11
N ASN A 318 17.56 -20.57 -1.20
CA ASN A 318 18.59 -19.75 -1.84
C ASN A 318 17.97 -18.43 -2.34
N ALA A 319 18.01 -17.39 -1.50
CA ALA A 319 17.49 -16.06 -1.83
C ALA A 319 18.31 -15.33 -2.90
N TYR A 320 19.51 -15.79 -3.22
CA TYR A 320 20.33 -15.22 -4.29
C TYR A 320 20.19 -15.94 -5.63
N ALA A 321 19.45 -17.06 -5.67
CA ALA A 321 19.12 -17.70 -6.93
C ALA A 321 18.07 -16.86 -7.66
N ILE A 322 18.43 -16.40 -8.86
CA ILE A 322 17.57 -15.58 -9.72
C ILE A 322 17.17 -16.42 -10.92
N SER A 323 15.86 -16.61 -11.13
CA SER A 323 15.30 -17.32 -12.26
C SER A 323 14.49 -16.36 -13.14
N VAL A 324 14.80 -16.36 -14.44
CA VAL A 324 14.05 -15.55 -15.40
C VAL A 324 12.69 -16.19 -15.63
N PRO A 325 11.56 -15.49 -15.38
CA PRO A 325 10.23 -16.04 -15.56
C PRO A 325 9.94 -16.29 -17.04
N SER A 326 9.17 -17.35 -17.32
CA SER A 326 8.55 -17.52 -18.63
C SER A 326 7.42 -16.51 -18.83
N THR A 327 6.98 -16.30 -20.10
CA THR A 327 5.83 -15.44 -20.39
C THR A 327 4.55 -15.96 -19.75
N ASP A 328 4.40 -17.26 -19.63
CA ASP A 328 3.24 -17.90 -19.00
C ASP A 328 3.23 -17.68 -17.49
N ASP A 329 4.36 -17.84 -16.82
CA ASP A 329 4.51 -17.54 -15.39
C ASP A 329 4.19 -16.07 -15.09
N LEU A 330 4.69 -15.16 -15.92
CA LEU A 330 4.42 -13.73 -15.79
C LEU A 330 2.91 -13.44 -15.92
N MET A 331 2.24 -14.09 -16.89
CA MET A 331 0.80 -13.95 -17.11
C MET A 331 -0.01 -14.47 -15.91
N ILE A 332 0.41 -15.59 -15.30
CA ILE A 332 -0.21 -16.14 -14.09
C ILE A 332 -0.10 -15.15 -12.93
N VAL A 333 1.10 -14.61 -12.67
CA VAL A 333 1.33 -13.62 -11.61
C VAL A 333 0.45 -12.38 -11.83
N PHE A 334 0.41 -11.83 -13.05
CA PHE A 334 -0.44 -10.67 -13.35
C PHE A 334 -1.93 -10.97 -13.21
N ARG A 335 -2.40 -12.13 -13.60
CA ARG A 335 -3.81 -12.51 -13.48
C ARG A 335 -4.25 -12.63 -12.02
N LEU A 336 -3.42 -13.20 -11.17
CA LEU A 336 -3.68 -13.31 -9.73
C LEU A 336 -3.69 -11.94 -9.04
N ALA A 337 -2.76 -11.08 -9.43
CA ALA A 337 -2.55 -9.79 -8.80
C ALA A 337 -3.40 -8.65 -9.38
N ALA A 338 -4.02 -8.81 -10.55
CA ALA A 338 -4.66 -7.72 -11.30
C ALA A 338 -5.73 -6.95 -10.49
N LEU A 339 -6.61 -7.66 -9.78
CA LEU A 339 -7.67 -7.01 -8.98
C LEU A 339 -7.09 -6.29 -7.76
N ALA A 340 -6.10 -6.90 -7.09
CA ALA A 340 -5.38 -6.26 -6.01
C ALA A 340 -4.60 -5.02 -6.49
N PHE A 341 -4.01 -5.10 -7.69
CA PHE A 341 -3.33 -3.98 -8.32
C PHE A 341 -4.27 -2.80 -8.58
N ILE A 342 -5.48 -3.04 -9.13
CA ILE A 342 -6.49 -2.00 -9.34
C ILE A 342 -6.90 -1.34 -8.01
N MET A 343 -7.09 -2.12 -6.96
CA MET A 343 -7.41 -1.62 -5.63
C MET A 343 -6.29 -0.72 -5.09
N MET A 344 -5.03 -1.18 -5.19
CA MET A 344 -3.87 -0.44 -4.67
C MET A 344 -3.60 0.83 -5.46
N ILE A 345 -3.66 0.78 -6.80
CA ILE A 345 -3.43 1.97 -7.64
C ILE A 345 -4.50 3.03 -7.40
N SER A 346 -5.77 2.64 -7.19
CA SER A 346 -6.85 3.58 -6.87
C SER A 346 -6.61 4.30 -5.55
N LYS A 347 -6.14 3.57 -4.52
CA LYS A 347 -5.79 4.13 -3.20
C LYS A 347 -4.60 5.09 -3.31
N VAL A 348 -3.51 4.66 -3.94
CA VAL A 348 -2.31 5.48 -4.14
C VAL A 348 -2.62 6.73 -4.96
N ALA A 349 -3.38 6.59 -6.04
CA ALA A 349 -3.76 7.70 -6.90
C ALA A 349 -4.57 8.76 -6.14
N PHE A 350 -5.47 8.37 -5.24
CA PHE A 350 -6.22 9.31 -4.42
C PHE A 350 -5.32 10.13 -3.48
N PHE A 351 -4.42 9.47 -2.74
CA PHE A 351 -3.48 10.17 -1.86
C PHE A 351 -2.51 11.05 -2.65
N SER A 352 -2.01 10.56 -3.80
CA SER A 352 -1.16 11.34 -4.69
C SER A 352 -1.88 12.59 -5.25
N LEU A 353 -3.18 12.45 -5.55
CA LEU A 353 -3.99 13.55 -6.05
C LEU A 353 -4.21 14.62 -4.97
N ILE A 354 -4.39 14.24 -3.70
CA ILE A 354 -4.43 15.21 -2.59
C ILE A 354 -3.12 16.02 -2.54
N VAL A 355 -1.97 15.33 -2.55
CA VAL A 355 -0.66 15.99 -2.51
C VAL A 355 -0.49 16.91 -3.71
N TYR A 356 -0.89 16.50 -4.92
CA TYR A 356 -0.86 17.32 -6.11
C TYR A 356 -1.64 18.64 -5.94
N PHE A 357 -2.89 18.57 -5.45
CA PHE A 357 -3.69 19.76 -5.20
C PHE A 357 -3.12 20.65 -4.09
N VAL A 358 -2.60 20.07 -3.02
CA VAL A 358 -1.97 20.83 -1.94
C VAL A 358 -0.66 21.46 -2.41
N THR A 359 0.12 20.76 -3.25
CA THR A 359 1.36 21.32 -3.84
C THR A 359 1.07 22.51 -4.76
N SER A 360 -0.14 22.63 -5.32
CA SER A 360 -0.54 23.81 -6.09
C SER A 360 -0.84 25.06 -5.24
N MET A 361 -0.84 24.93 -3.91
CA MET A 361 -1.01 26.02 -2.94
C MET A 361 0.34 26.68 -2.61
N ASP A 362 0.48 27.17 -1.39
CA ASP A 362 1.74 27.72 -0.90
C ASP A 362 2.61 26.68 -0.17
N THR A 363 3.91 26.95 -0.08
CA THR A 363 4.90 26.06 0.52
C THR A 363 4.61 25.76 2.00
N LEU A 364 4.08 26.75 2.75
CA LEU A 364 3.76 26.56 4.18
C LEU A 364 2.59 25.60 4.38
N THR A 365 1.56 25.71 3.55
CA THR A 365 0.41 24.80 3.55
C THR A 365 0.82 23.38 3.16
N LEU A 366 1.71 23.24 2.18
CA LEU A 366 2.26 21.93 1.78
C LEU A 366 3.08 21.31 2.92
N ALA A 367 3.90 22.09 3.62
CA ALA A 367 4.66 21.62 4.78
C ALA A 367 3.73 21.14 5.91
N ALA A 368 2.67 21.91 6.21
CA ALA A 368 1.66 21.51 7.20
C ALA A 368 0.95 20.19 6.79
N HIS A 369 0.59 20.08 5.51
CA HIS A 369 0.01 18.83 4.98
C HIS A 369 0.95 17.64 5.16
N GLN A 370 2.24 17.82 4.86
CA GLN A 370 3.24 16.75 4.99
C GLN A 370 3.33 16.21 6.42
N VAL A 371 3.38 17.10 7.43
CA VAL A 371 3.36 16.69 8.84
C VAL A 371 2.10 15.91 9.18
N MET A 372 0.93 16.48 8.82
CA MET A 372 -0.35 15.87 9.17
C MET A 372 -0.60 14.55 8.46
N ILE A 373 -0.18 14.39 7.20
CA ILE A 373 -0.36 13.14 6.45
C ILE A 373 0.54 12.02 6.99
N GLN A 374 1.76 12.33 7.43
CA GLN A 374 2.63 11.34 8.06
C GLN A 374 2.10 10.90 9.43
N ALA A 375 1.59 11.84 10.22
CA ALA A 375 0.89 11.53 11.46
C ALA A 375 -0.36 10.66 11.21
N PHE A 376 -1.09 10.93 10.11
CA PHE A 376 -2.23 10.12 9.68
C PHE A 376 -1.80 8.68 9.35
N PHE A 377 -0.77 8.48 8.55
CA PHE A 377 -0.28 7.14 8.21
C PHE A 377 0.24 6.40 9.43
N MET A 378 0.92 7.07 10.35
CA MET A 378 1.36 6.46 11.62
C MET A 378 0.19 5.96 12.46
N CYS A 379 -0.94 6.67 12.46
CA CYS A 379 -2.15 6.22 13.15
C CYS A 379 -2.88 5.10 12.39
N THR A 380 -2.96 5.17 11.05
CA THR A 380 -3.73 4.20 10.25
C THR A 380 -3.14 2.80 10.28
N VAL A 381 -1.82 2.69 10.38
CA VAL A 381 -1.11 1.40 10.33
C VAL A 381 -1.48 0.46 11.48
N TRP A 382 -1.97 0.99 12.60
CA TRP A 382 -2.46 0.18 13.73
C TRP A 382 -3.73 -0.62 13.41
N GLY A 383 -4.42 -0.28 12.33
CA GLY A 383 -5.56 -1.04 11.83
C GLY A 383 -5.21 -2.22 10.91
N GLU A 384 -3.99 -2.26 10.34
CA GLU A 384 -3.58 -3.33 9.43
C GLU A 384 -3.60 -4.73 10.09
N PRO A 385 -3.17 -4.91 11.34
CA PRO A 385 -3.29 -6.19 12.04
C PRO A 385 -4.74 -6.70 12.17
N LEU A 386 -5.74 -5.81 12.23
CA LEU A 386 -7.15 -6.22 12.25
C LEU A 386 -7.60 -6.76 10.91
N SER A 387 -7.12 -6.17 9.82
CA SER A 387 -7.33 -6.70 8.46
C SER A 387 -6.70 -8.09 8.30
N GLN A 388 -5.50 -8.28 8.83
CA GLN A 388 -4.82 -9.59 8.80
C GLN A 388 -5.53 -10.63 9.66
N ALA A 389 -6.02 -10.25 10.85
CA ALA A 389 -6.82 -11.14 11.68
C ALA A 389 -8.09 -11.59 10.95
N ALA A 390 -8.79 -10.65 10.29
CA ALA A 390 -9.95 -11.01 9.45
C ALA A 390 -9.55 -12.02 8.36
N GLN A 391 -8.46 -11.78 7.64
CA GLN A 391 -7.98 -12.66 6.57
C GLN A 391 -7.49 -14.02 7.08
N SER A 392 -7.07 -14.13 8.34
CA SER A 392 -6.59 -15.39 8.94
C SER A 392 -7.73 -16.26 9.47
N PHE A 393 -8.71 -15.66 10.15
CA PHE A 393 -9.77 -16.41 10.85
C PHE A 393 -11.05 -16.59 10.01
N MET A 394 -11.43 -15.60 9.18
CA MET A 394 -12.67 -15.66 8.41
C MET A 394 -12.76 -16.79 7.39
N PRO A 395 -11.70 -17.14 6.63
CA PRO A 395 -11.81 -18.18 5.60
C PRO A 395 -12.22 -19.54 6.17
N GLU A 396 -11.72 -19.91 7.35
CA GLU A 396 -12.06 -21.16 8.01
C GLU A 396 -13.55 -21.21 8.40
N LEU A 397 -14.08 -20.11 8.93
CA LEU A 397 -15.48 -19.99 9.31
C LEU A 397 -16.43 -19.91 8.11
N MET A 398 -15.95 -19.42 6.95
CA MET A 398 -16.75 -19.27 5.73
C MET A 398 -16.71 -20.52 4.84
N TYR A 399 -15.53 -21.16 4.71
CA TYR A 399 -15.26 -22.20 3.71
C TYR A 399 -14.66 -23.49 4.30
N GLY A 400 -14.26 -23.50 5.58
CA GLY A 400 -13.67 -24.66 6.27
C GLY A 400 -14.65 -25.78 6.53
N ILE A 401 -14.15 -26.92 7.00
CA ILE A 401 -14.93 -28.13 7.32
C ILE A 401 -16.01 -27.82 8.38
N ASN A 402 -15.65 -26.99 9.37
CA ASN A 402 -16.54 -26.55 10.47
C ASN A 402 -17.19 -25.19 10.17
N ARG A 403 -17.64 -25.00 8.93
CA ARG A 403 -18.25 -23.75 8.47
C ARG A 403 -19.41 -23.30 9.38
N SER A 404 -19.33 -22.05 9.90
CA SER A 404 -20.38 -21.42 10.68
C SER A 404 -20.46 -19.94 10.35
N LEU A 405 -21.45 -19.56 9.54
CA LEU A 405 -21.71 -18.16 9.19
C LEU A 405 -22.12 -17.31 10.40
N GLU A 406 -22.73 -17.93 11.41
CA GLU A 406 -23.09 -17.25 12.65
C GLU A 406 -21.84 -16.81 13.41
N LYS A 407 -20.85 -17.71 13.55
CA LYS A 407 -19.55 -17.38 14.16
C LYS A 407 -18.79 -16.35 13.33
N ALA A 408 -18.82 -16.46 12.00
CA ALA A 408 -18.23 -15.44 11.12
C ALA A 408 -18.85 -14.06 11.32
N ARG A 409 -20.18 -13.96 11.49
CA ARG A 409 -20.86 -12.70 11.82
C ARG A 409 -20.48 -12.16 13.20
N THR A 410 -20.29 -13.04 14.18
CA THR A 410 -19.84 -12.68 15.53
C THR A 410 -18.40 -12.16 15.48
N LEU A 411 -17.51 -12.82 14.72
CA LEU A 411 -16.15 -12.36 14.50
C LEU A 411 -16.11 -10.98 13.81
N LEU A 412 -16.95 -10.75 12.78
CA LEU A 412 -17.07 -9.44 12.15
C LEU A 412 -17.50 -8.36 13.15
N LYS A 413 -18.50 -8.65 14.01
CA LYS A 413 -18.92 -7.71 15.07
C LYS A 413 -17.77 -7.40 16.02
N SER A 414 -17.02 -8.40 16.45
CA SER A 414 -15.85 -8.23 17.34
C SER A 414 -14.76 -7.37 16.69
N LEU A 415 -14.42 -7.63 15.43
CA LEU A 415 -13.46 -6.85 14.65
C LEU A 415 -13.92 -5.39 14.46
N ALA A 416 -15.20 -5.17 14.17
CA ALA A 416 -15.76 -3.83 14.02
C ALA A 416 -15.74 -3.05 15.34
N ILE A 417 -16.05 -3.69 16.47
CA ILE A 417 -16.01 -3.07 17.81
C ILE A 417 -14.55 -2.70 18.16
N ILE A 418 -13.60 -3.65 18.02
CA ILE A 418 -12.18 -3.38 18.27
C ILE A 418 -11.70 -2.26 17.36
N GLY A 419 -12.01 -2.30 16.07
CA GLY A 419 -11.64 -1.28 15.10
C GLY A 419 -12.21 0.10 15.45
N THR A 420 -13.45 0.18 15.94
CA THR A 420 -14.06 1.44 16.38
C THR A 420 -13.39 2.00 17.64
N ILE A 421 -13.17 1.16 18.67
CA ILE A 421 -12.48 1.58 19.90
C ILE A 421 -11.06 2.06 19.57
N LEU A 422 -10.33 1.29 18.78
CA LEU A 422 -8.97 1.63 18.35
C LEU A 422 -8.95 2.93 17.55
N GLY A 423 -9.90 3.10 16.60
CA GLY A 423 -10.02 4.31 15.79
C GLY A 423 -10.28 5.56 16.61
N LEU A 424 -11.18 5.49 17.60
CA LEU A 424 -11.44 6.59 18.52
C LEU A 424 -10.22 6.91 19.39
N ALA A 425 -9.56 5.89 19.94
CA ALA A 425 -8.36 6.07 20.76
C ALA A 425 -7.22 6.71 19.96
N LEU A 426 -6.95 6.20 18.73
CA LEU A 426 -5.95 6.76 17.82
C LEU A 426 -6.33 8.15 17.33
N GLY A 427 -7.62 8.40 17.09
CA GLY A 427 -8.13 9.73 16.75
C GLY A 427 -7.84 10.75 17.84
N ILE A 428 -8.11 10.41 19.11
CA ILE A 428 -7.82 11.28 20.26
C ILE A 428 -6.32 11.49 20.41
N VAL A 429 -5.53 10.43 20.47
CA VAL A 429 -4.07 10.52 20.66
C VAL A 429 -3.41 11.20 19.46
N GLY A 430 -3.73 10.76 18.25
CA GLY A 430 -3.14 11.30 17.00
C GLY A 430 -3.47 12.77 16.77
N THR A 431 -4.63 13.25 17.23
CA THR A 431 -5.00 14.69 17.17
C THR A 431 -4.33 15.48 18.29
N SER A 432 -4.21 14.89 19.49
CA SER A 432 -3.62 15.57 20.64
C SER A 432 -2.15 15.90 20.45
N VAL A 433 -1.37 15.05 19.77
CA VAL A 433 0.06 15.28 19.56
C VAL A 433 0.33 16.53 18.71
N PRO A 434 -0.22 16.72 17.48
CA PRO A 434 -0.03 17.94 16.72
C PRO A 434 -0.66 19.17 17.38
N TRP A 435 -1.68 19.00 18.22
CA TRP A 435 -2.33 20.09 18.93
C TRP A 435 -1.52 20.60 20.13
N LEU A 436 -1.04 19.69 21.00
CA LEU A 436 -0.36 20.04 22.24
C LEU A 436 1.15 20.23 22.05
N PHE A 437 1.75 19.48 21.13
CA PHE A 437 3.19 19.41 20.92
C PHE A 437 3.60 19.64 19.47
N PRO A 438 3.09 20.66 18.77
CA PRO A 438 3.42 20.88 17.36
C PRO A 438 4.92 21.16 17.13
N SER A 439 5.60 21.66 18.17
CA SER A 439 7.05 21.94 18.13
C SER A 439 7.92 20.69 17.95
N ILE A 440 7.36 19.49 18.12
CA ILE A 440 8.05 18.23 17.77
C ILE A 440 8.34 18.19 16.27
N PHE A 441 7.43 18.72 15.44
CA PHE A 441 7.52 18.66 13.99
C PHE A 441 8.16 19.91 13.39
N THR A 442 7.79 21.12 13.88
CA THR A 442 8.30 22.37 13.35
C THR A 442 8.17 23.50 14.38
N HIS A 443 9.05 24.51 14.27
CA HIS A 443 8.99 25.72 15.06
C HIS A 443 8.33 26.89 14.32
N ASP A 444 8.00 26.72 13.03
CA ASP A 444 7.33 27.75 12.23
C ASP A 444 5.87 27.89 12.63
N GLN A 445 5.54 29.03 13.27
CA GLN A 445 4.20 29.33 13.76
C GLN A 445 3.12 29.36 12.67
N LYS A 446 3.49 29.67 11.42
CA LYS A 446 2.54 29.69 10.29
C LYS A 446 2.17 28.27 9.89
N ILE A 447 3.14 27.35 9.86
CA ILE A 447 2.89 25.92 9.60
C ILE A 447 2.01 25.35 10.70
N ILE A 448 2.30 25.66 11.98
CA ILE A 448 1.50 25.20 13.13
C ILE A 448 0.04 25.68 13.02
N GLN A 449 -0.19 26.93 12.61
CA GLN A 449 -1.54 27.43 12.39
C GLN A 449 -2.29 26.67 11.29
N GLU A 450 -1.63 26.32 10.17
CA GLU A 450 -2.23 25.50 9.12
C GLU A 450 -2.50 24.05 9.59
N MET A 451 -1.61 23.46 10.39
CA MET A 451 -1.83 22.14 11.00
C MET A 451 -3.07 22.15 11.89
N HIS A 452 -3.27 23.18 12.71
CA HIS A 452 -4.42 23.27 13.61
C HIS A 452 -5.76 23.38 12.88
N LYS A 453 -5.80 23.93 11.67
CA LYS A 453 -7.03 24.01 10.85
C LYS A 453 -7.55 22.63 10.42
N VAL A 454 -6.71 21.62 10.36
CA VAL A 454 -7.07 20.28 9.87
C VAL A 454 -7.29 19.24 10.97
N LEU A 455 -7.18 19.60 12.24
CA LEU A 455 -7.32 18.65 13.36
C LEU A 455 -8.69 17.96 13.38
N ILE A 456 -9.78 18.68 13.08
CA ILE A 456 -11.13 18.09 13.06
C ILE A 456 -11.27 17.05 11.94
N PRO A 457 -11.00 17.37 10.65
CA PRO A 457 -11.10 16.35 9.61
C PRO A 457 -10.06 15.23 9.78
N PHE A 458 -8.89 15.50 10.37
CA PHE A 458 -7.93 14.47 10.75
C PHE A 458 -8.55 13.45 11.72
N PHE A 459 -9.15 13.93 12.83
CA PHE A 459 -9.84 13.07 13.80
C PHE A 459 -10.92 12.23 13.13
N LEU A 460 -11.80 12.86 12.33
CA LEU A 460 -12.91 12.17 11.66
C LEU A 460 -12.44 11.10 10.68
N ALA A 461 -11.29 11.31 10.02
CA ALA A 461 -10.71 10.33 9.10
C ALA A 461 -10.10 9.15 9.86
N ILE A 462 -9.33 9.40 10.95
CA ILE A 462 -8.70 8.34 11.75
C ILE A 462 -9.73 7.50 12.50
N ALA A 463 -10.75 8.13 13.09
CA ALA A 463 -11.73 7.44 13.92
C ALA A 463 -12.40 6.25 13.21
N VAL A 464 -12.55 6.30 11.90
CA VAL A 464 -13.22 5.23 11.12
C VAL A 464 -12.21 4.27 10.45
N THR A 465 -10.95 4.66 10.30
CA THR A 465 -9.97 3.91 9.47
C THR A 465 -9.69 2.49 9.97
N PRO A 466 -9.44 2.18 11.27
CA PRO A 466 -9.21 0.81 11.69
C PRO A 466 -10.43 -0.10 11.47
N CYS A 467 -11.64 0.45 11.60
CA CYS A 467 -12.86 -0.28 11.29
C CYS A 467 -12.97 -0.58 9.79
N ILE A 468 -12.63 0.36 8.90
CA ILE A 468 -12.58 0.14 7.44
C ILE A 468 -11.65 -1.03 7.12
N LEU A 469 -10.43 -1.05 7.68
CA LEU A 469 -9.45 -2.09 7.44
C LEU A 469 -9.94 -3.47 7.87
N SER A 470 -10.69 -3.55 8.98
CA SER A 470 -11.36 -4.79 9.42
C SER A 470 -12.41 -5.27 8.43
N LEU A 471 -13.26 -4.36 7.93
CA LEU A 471 -14.31 -4.68 6.95
C LEU A 471 -13.72 -5.09 5.61
N GLU A 472 -12.73 -4.35 5.10
CA GLU A 472 -12.02 -4.68 3.86
C GLU A 472 -11.27 -6.02 3.99
N GLY A 473 -10.62 -6.28 5.13
CA GLY A 473 -9.98 -7.56 5.43
C GLY A 473 -10.98 -8.73 5.41
N THR A 474 -12.19 -8.52 5.93
CA THR A 474 -13.27 -9.52 5.88
C THR A 474 -13.75 -9.78 4.44
N LEU A 475 -13.88 -8.74 3.60
CA LEU A 475 -14.24 -8.90 2.19
C LEU A 475 -13.13 -9.61 1.40
N LEU A 476 -11.86 -9.33 1.72
CA LEU A 476 -10.70 -10.04 1.14
C LEU A 476 -10.72 -11.52 1.52
N ALA A 477 -10.96 -11.84 2.79
CA ALA A 477 -11.13 -13.20 3.28
C ALA A 477 -12.29 -13.93 2.59
N GLY A 478 -13.38 -13.21 2.33
CA GLY A 478 -14.55 -13.68 1.58
C GLY A 478 -14.34 -13.78 0.06
N ARG A 479 -13.13 -13.53 -0.44
CA ARG A 479 -12.77 -13.58 -1.88
C ARG A 479 -13.60 -12.65 -2.78
N ASP A 480 -14.21 -11.59 -2.21
CA ASP A 480 -15.01 -10.61 -2.97
C ASP A 480 -14.12 -9.50 -3.57
N LEU A 481 -13.02 -9.91 -4.21
CA LEU A 481 -12.01 -9.02 -4.80
C LEU A 481 -12.58 -8.10 -5.87
N LYS A 482 -13.58 -8.58 -6.65
CA LYS A 482 -14.22 -7.78 -7.70
C LYS A 482 -14.97 -6.59 -7.11
N PHE A 483 -15.72 -6.81 -6.03
CA PHE A 483 -16.43 -5.74 -5.35
C PHE A 483 -15.47 -4.72 -4.75
N ILE A 484 -14.43 -5.18 -4.01
CA ILE A 484 -13.46 -4.27 -3.38
C ILE A 484 -12.75 -3.42 -4.42
N SER A 485 -12.30 -4.01 -5.54
CA SER A 485 -11.63 -3.27 -6.61
C SER A 485 -12.54 -2.22 -7.24
N LEU A 486 -13.80 -2.57 -7.49
CA LEU A 486 -14.79 -1.65 -8.06
C LEU A 486 -15.17 -0.54 -7.07
N ALA A 487 -15.40 -0.91 -5.79
CA ALA A 487 -15.71 0.04 -4.73
C ALA A 487 -14.56 1.03 -4.51
N MET A 488 -13.30 0.55 -4.47
CA MET A 488 -12.12 1.41 -4.32
C MET A 488 -11.97 2.37 -5.50
N SER A 489 -12.17 1.88 -6.73
CA SER A 489 -12.16 2.73 -7.92
C SER A 489 -13.29 3.77 -7.89
N GLY A 490 -14.49 3.38 -7.47
CA GLY A 490 -15.62 4.30 -7.27
C GLY A 490 -15.33 5.38 -6.23
N CYS A 491 -14.74 4.99 -5.08
CA CYS A 491 -14.29 5.93 -4.06
C CYS A 491 -13.21 6.89 -4.58
N PHE A 492 -12.27 6.39 -5.40
CA PHE A 492 -11.26 7.23 -6.05
C PHE A 492 -11.91 8.30 -6.94
N PHE A 493 -12.82 7.91 -7.85
CA PHE A 493 -13.49 8.87 -8.73
C PHE A 493 -14.34 9.88 -7.94
N MET A 494 -15.09 9.44 -6.94
CA MET A 494 -15.84 10.33 -6.05
C MET A 494 -14.89 11.30 -5.32
N GLY A 495 -13.80 10.79 -4.75
CA GLY A 495 -12.80 11.59 -4.07
C GLY A 495 -12.12 12.59 -4.99
N ALA A 496 -11.79 12.21 -6.23
CA ALA A 496 -11.23 13.10 -7.24
C ALA A 496 -12.21 14.25 -7.58
N LEU A 497 -13.49 13.96 -7.74
CA LEU A 497 -14.52 14.99 -7.95
C LEU A 497 -14.66 15.93 -6.75
N LEU A 498 -14.59 15.41 -5.52
CA LEU A 498 -14.59 16.24 -4.31
C LEU A 498 -13.36 17.14 -4.25
N LEU A 499 -12.17 16.64 -4.59
CA LEU A 499 -10.94 17.44 -4.63
C LEU A 499 -11.01 18.56 -5.69
N LEU A 500 -11.54 18.26 -6.87
CA LEU A 500 -11.80 19.27 -7.91
C LEU A 500 -12.79 20.33 -7.45
N PHE A 501 -13.87 19.91 -6.78
CA PHE A 501 -14.85 20.84 -6.20
C PHE A 501 -14.21 21.73 -5.13
N VAL A 502 -13.44 21.16 -4.20
CA VAL A 502 -12.72 21.90 -3.14
C VAL A 502 -11.76 22.91 -3.77
N SER A 503 -10.99 22.49 -4.79
CA SER A 503 -10.05 23.35 -5.52
C SER A 503 -10.78 24.51 -6.20
N SER A 504 -11.89 24.25 -6.88
CA SER A 504 -12.68 25.28 -7.60
C SER A 504 -13.31 26.32 -6.65
N ARG A 505 -13.58 25.95 -5.40
CA ARG A 505 -14.19 26.82 -4.39
C ARG A 505 -13.18 27.52 -3.48
N GLY A 506 -11.90 27.11 -3.52
CA GLY A 506 -10.84 27.70 -2.70
C GLY A 506 -10.99 27.43 -1.20
N TYR A 507 -11.51 26.26 -0.79
CA TYR A 507 -11.67 25.90 0.64
C TYR A 507 -10.35 25.65 1.38
N GLY A 508 -9.21 25.74 0.71
CA GLY A 508 -7.90 25.58 1.31
C GLY A 508 -7.61 24.18 1.84
N LEU A 509 -6.59 24.06 2.69
CA LEU A 509 -6.15 22.80 3.26
C LEU A 509 -7.26 22.02 4.00
N PRO A 510 -8.11 22.64 4.83
CA PRO A 510 -9.21 21.92 5.48
C PRO A 510 -10.17 21.25 4.50
N GLY A 511 -10.45 21.91 3.35
CA GLY A 511 -11.32 21.33 2.32
C GLY A 511 -10.76 20.01 1.76
N TYR A 512 -9.47 19.93 1.47
CA TYR A 512 -8.82 18.71 1.00
C TYR A 512 -8.83 17.61 2.05
N TRP A 513 -8.69 17.94 3.33
CA TRP A 513 -8.82 16.98 4.41
C TRP A 513 -10.26 16.51 4.62
N PHE A 514 -11.27 17.37 4.40
CA PHE A 514 -12.67 16.90 4.36
C PHE A 514 -12.97 16.01 3.15
N ALA A 515 -12.30 16.20 2.01
CA ALA A 515 -12.38 15.24 0.90
C ALA A 515 -11.78 13.88 1.27
N LEU A 516 -10.68 13.85 2.05
CA LEU A 516 -10.15 12.61 2.64
C LEU A 516 -11.15 11.95 3.60
N VAL A 517 -11.82 12.72 4.45
CA VAL A 517 -12.91 12.20 5.31
C VAL A 517 -13.99 11.55 4.43
N GLY A 518 -14.45 12.24 3.39
CA GLY A 518 -15.46 11.71 2.47
C GLY A 518 -15.01 10.39 1.82
N PHE A 519 -13.74 10.29 1.38
CA PHE A 519 -13.15 9.08 0.83
C PHE A 519 -13.16 7.92 1.85
N GLN A 520 -12.74 8.17 3.10
CA GLN A 520 -12.70 7.15 4.15
C GLN A 520 -14.13 6.69 4.53
N TRP A 521 -15.06 7.61 4.73
CA TRP A 521 -16.44 7.26 5.09
C TRP A 521 -17.18 6.55 3.95
N ALA A 522 -16.91 6.88 2.68
CA ALA A 522 -17.47 6.14 1.54
C ALA A 522 -17.00 4.69 1.54
N ARG A 523 -15.69 4.44 1.75
CA ARG A 523 -15.14 3.08 1.89
C ARG A 523 -15.81 2.32 3.03
N PHE A 524 -16.00 2.98 4.18
CA PHE A 524 -16.68 2.40 5.33
C PHE A 524 -18.10 1.94 4.98
N PHE A 525 -18.91 2.85 4.44
CA PHE A 525 -20.32 2.53 4.14
C PHE A 525 -20.46 1.49 3.04
N LEU A 526 -19.66 1.54 1.98
CA LEU A 526 -19.69 0.55 0.90
C LEU A 526 -19.29 -0.84 1.40
N SER A 527 -18.22 -0.95 2.18
CA SER A 527 -17.77 -2.22 2.75
C SER A 527 -18.78 -2.78 3.75
N LEU A 528 -19.34 -1.93 4.62
CA LEU A 528 -20.36 -2.33 5.59
C LEU A 528 -21.65 -2.77 4.89
N GLN A 529 -22.14 -2.00 3.91
CA GLN A 529 -23.32 -2.33 3.14
C GLN A 529 -23.17 -3.69 2.44
N ARG A 530 -22.00 -3.95 1.82
CA ARG A 530 -21.74 -5.22 1.14
C ARG A 530 -21.73 -6.40 2.10
N LEU A 531 -21.13 -6.26 3.27
CA LEU A 531 -21.07 -7.32 4.27
C LEU A 531 -22.43 -7.59 4.94
N LEU A 532 -23.29 -6.59 5.03
CA LEU A 532 -24.65 -6.71 5.58
C LEU A 532 -25.71 -7.04 4.53
N SER A 533 -25.36 -6.98 3.23
CA SER A 533 -26.31 -7.30 2.14
C SER A 533 -26.74 -8.77 2.20
N PRO A 534 -28.01 -9.08 1.89
CA PRO A 534 -28.48 -10.46 1.75
C PRO A 534 -27.69 -11.27 0.71
N ASP A 535 -27.21 -10.59 -0.36
CA ASP A 535 -26.34 -11.18 -1.38
C ASP A 535 -24.85 -11.18 -0.99
N GLY A 536 -24.54 -10.69 0.21
CA GLY A 536 -23.17 -10.61 0.74
C GLY A 536 -22.65 -11.97 1.16
N VAL A 537 -21.31 -12.09 1.19
CA VAL A 537 -20.58 -13.34 1.51
C VAL A 537 -21.02 -13.98 2.84
N LEU A 538 -21.51 -13.16 3.81
CA LEU A 538 -21.93 -13.64 5.14
C LEU A 538 -23.40 -14.02 5.23
N PHE A 539 -24.24 -13.68 4.25
CA PHE A 539 -25.70 -13.87 4.29
C PHE A 539 -26.23 -14.71 3.14
N SER A 540 -25.47 -14.93 2.04
CA SER A 540 -25.93 -15.72 0.91
C SER A 540 -26.04 -17.19 1.29
N GLU A 541 -27.23 -17.77 1.15
CA GLU A 541 -27.49 -19.21 1.37
C GLU A 541 -26.93 -20.07 0.23
N ASP A 542 -26.68 -19.49 -0.94
CA ASP A 542 -26.20 -20.18 -2.14
C ASP A 542 -24.78 -20.75 -2.02
N LEU A 543 -24.01 -20.32 -1.03
CA LEU A 543 -22.74 -20.98 -0.70
C LEU A 543 -22.93 -22.41 -0.14
N ARG A 544 -24.15 -22.86 0.08
CA ARG A 544 -24.49 -24.20 0.56
C ARG A 544 -24.62 -25.26 -0.55
N GLN A 545 -24.64 -24.89 -1.83
CA GLN A 545 -25.13 -25.79 -2.88
C GLN A 545 -24.14 -26.58 -3.71
N PRO A 546 -22.83 -26.29 -3.85
CA PRO A 546 -21.99 -27.16 -4.68
C PRO A 546 -21.75 -28.55 -4.06
N GLU A 547 -21.46 -28.62 -2.76
CA GLU A 547 -21.10 -29.92 -2.12
C GLU A 547 -22.30 -30.85 -1.88
N LEU A 548 -23.48 -30.31 -1.57
CA LEU A 548 -24.69 -31.12 -1.36
C LEU A 548 -25.27 -31.65 -2.67
N LYS A 549 -24.98 -31.05 -3.82
CA LYS A 549 -25.36 -31.62 -5.15
C LYS A 549 -24.40 -32.71 -5.60
N GLU A 550 -23.13 -32.61 -5.27
CA GLU A 550 -22.16 -33.70 -5.55
C GLU A 550 -22.36 -34.90 -4.64
N LEU A 551 -22.67 -34.69 -3.34
CA LEU A 551 -23.00 -35.77 -2.38
C LEU A 551 -24.35 -36.45 -2.65
N LYS A 552 -25.28 -35.79 -3.36
CA LYS A 552 -26.56 -36.41 -3.77
C LYS A 552 -26.51 -37.04 -5.16
N ALA A 553 -25.44 -36.77 -5.92
CA ALA A 553 -25.21 -37.37 -7.24
C ALA A 553 -24.23 -38.57 -7.22
N ALA A 554 -23.54 -38.79 -6.08
CA ALA A 554 -22.76 -39.98 -5.76
C ALA A 554 -23.58 -40.95 -4.88
#